data_2fb73b30d0317e264991ca585298f1e5
#
_entry.id   2fb73b30d0317e264991ca585298f1e5
#
_cell.length_a   1.000
_cell.length_b   1.000
_cell.length_c   1.000
_cell.angle_alpha   90.00
_cell.angle_beta   90.00
_cell.angle_gamma   90.00
#
_symmetry.space_group_name_H-M   'P 1'
#
loop_
_entity.id
_entity.type
_entity.pdbx_description
1 polymer ?
#
loop_
_entity_poly.entity_id
_entity_poly.type
_entity_poly.pdbx_seq_one_letter_code
_entity_poly.pdbx_strand_id
1 'polypeptide(L)'
;MSFFDAVLLFFAGFASGAANAVAGGGTFLTFGAMTLVGLPPIVANATSSVTQLPGYITSTLAYWTDIRHFWRGALLLCLISALGALAGSLILLALSNPSFRALVPWLLIAATALFAAGPWLKPAAGPEHQASVGSLTGSLVQFATAIYGGFFGAGMGVMMLATLGLTQAGDYHRLNALKNMLSIVIAVVAILVFVSGGVVAWPQAIVMIPGVALGGYAGVWIAKRVPQAVVRGFVVAIGLLLALYYFTKG
;
A
#
# COMPACT_ATOMS: atom_id res chain seq x y z
N MET A 1 0.23 4.76 25.49
CA MET A 1 0.56 5.72 24.41
C MET A 1 0.79 7.08 25.04
N SER A 2 1.98 7.67 24.88
CA SER A 2 2.27 9.01 25.37
C SER A 2 1.63 10.09 24.47
N PHE A 3 1.56 11.33 24.94
CA PHE A 3 1.12 12.45 24.10
C PHE A 3 2.04 12.62 22.88
N PHE A 4 3.35 12.43 23.06
CA PHE A 4 4.32 12.51 21.98
C PHE A 4 4.08 11.41 20.91
N ASP A 5 3.75 10.18 21.32
CA ASP A 5 3.41 9.11 20.39
C ASP A 5 2.18 9.49 19.56
N ALA A 6 1.16 10.07 20.19
CA ALA A 6 -0.05 10.48 19.49
C ALA A 6 0.23 11.54 18.42
N VAL A 7 1.04 12.56 18.76
CA VAL A 7 1.47 13.60 17.82
C VAL A 7 2.28 12.99 16.67
N LEU A 8 3.24 12.14 16.97
CA LEU A 8 4.05 11.43 15.97
C LEU A 8 3.17 10.62 15.00
N LEU A 9 2.24 9.82 15.55
CA LEU A 9 1.34 8.97 14.75
C LEU A 9 0.41 9.82 13.87
N PHE A 10 -0.15 10.91 14.38
CA PHE A 10 -1.00 11.79 13.59
C PHE A 10 -0.26 12.41 12.41
N PHE A 11 0.93 13.00 12.64
CA PHE A 11 1.71 13.63 11.57
C PHE A 11 2.33 12.62 10.60
N ALA A 12 2.75 11.45 11.08
CA ALA A 12 3.17 10.36 10.22
C ALA A 12 2.01 9.85 9.35
N GLY A 13 0.80 9.77 9.92
CA GLY A 13 -0.42 9.47 9.18
C GLY A 13 -0.70 10.52 8.11
N PHE A 14 -0.61 11.81 8.44
CA PHE A 14 -0.78 12.92 7.49
C PHE A 14 0.23 12.84 6.34
N ALA A 15 1.50 12.68 6.66
CA ALA A 15 2.57 12.54 5.66
C ALA A 15 2.37 11.28 4.79
N SER A 16 1.91 10.18 5.41
CA SER A 16 1.58 8.93 4.72
C SER A 16 0.44 9.12 3.72
N GLY A 17 -0.66 9.73 4.15
CA GLY A 17 -1.80 10.02 3.28
C GLY A 17 -1.39 10.88 2.09
N ALA A 18 -0.61 11.95 2.34
CA ALA A 18 -0.10 12.83 1.31
C ALA A 18 0.84 12.09 0.34
N ALA A 19 1.80 11.31 0.85
CA ALA A 19 2.72 10.53 0.03
C ALA A 19 1.97 9.47 -0.81
N ASN A 20 0.94 8.85 -0.25
CA ASN A 20 0.15 7.86 -0.96
C ASN A 20 -0.68 8.46 -2.11
N ALA A 21 -1.23 9.66 -1.92
CA ALA A 21 -1.94 10.40 -2.96
C ALA A 21 -1.03 10.80 -4.13
N VAL A 22 0.25 11.12 -3.85
CA VAL A 22 1.23 11.58 -4.86
C VAL A 22 1.93 10.41 -5.55
N ALA A 23 2.41 9.43 -4.80
CA ALA A 23 3.36 8.43 -5.29
C ALA A 23 3.05 6.99 -4.86
N GLY A 24 2.11 6.76 -3.96
CA GLY A 24 1.68 5.41 -3.56
C GLY A 24 2.55 4.71 -2.50
N GLY A 25 3.45 5.43 -1.80
CA GLY A 25 4.40 4.85 -0.83
C GLY A 25 4.10 5.16 0.64
N GLY A 26 2.89 5.59 0.97
CA GLY A 26 2.54 6.03 2.33
C GLY A 26 2.73 4.99 3.42
N THR A 27 2.54 3.71 3.11
CA THR A 27 2.62 2.60 4.08
C THR A 27 4.00 2.52 4.77
N PHE A 28 5.08 2.93 4.14
CA PHE A 28 6.40 3.01 4.80
C PHE A 28 6.38 3.93 6.01
N LEU A 29 5.68 5.07 5.90
CA LEU A 29 5.60 6.06 6.97
C LEU A 29 4.75 5.57 8.13
N THR A 30 3.59 4.97 7.86
CA THR A 30 2.72 4.42 8.90
C THR A 30 3.36 3.24 9.61
N PHE A 31 3.93 2.29 8.87
CA PHE A 31 4.65 1.15 9.44
C PHE A 31 5.84 1.61 10.29
N GLY A 32 6.64 2.55 9.76
CA GLY A 32 7.79 3.11 10.49
C GLY A 32 7.38 3.80 11.78
N ALA A 33 6.36 4.65 11.76
CA ALA A 33 5.88 5.33 12.96
C ALA A 33 5.33 4.35 14.00
N MET A 34 4.57 3.31 13.57
CA MET A 34 4.09 2.25 14.46
C MET A 34 5.25 1.48 15.11
N THR A 35 6.33 1.23 14.35
CA THR A 35 7.55 0.61 14.87
C THR A 35 8.24 1.50 15.89
N LEU A 36 8.35 2.81 15.63
CA LEU A 36 9.00 3.77 16.53
C LEU A 36 8.28 3.93 17.87
N VAL A 37 6.94 3.81 17.87
CA VAL A 37 6.17 3.80 19.13
C VAL A 37 6.16 2.43 19.83
N GLY A 38 7.00 1.49 19.36
CA GLY A 38 7.28 0.23 20.04
C GLY A 38 6.29 -0.91 19.79
N LEU A 39 5.44 -0.81 18.75
CA LEU A 39 4.55 -1.93 18.40
C LEU A 39 5.35 -3.12 17.85
N PRO A 40 4.95 -4.37 18.23
CA PRO A 40 5.50 -5.56 17.60
C PRO A 40 5.34 -5.53 16.07
N PRO A 41 6.28 -6.08 15.28
CA PRO A 41 6.29 -5.93 13.83
C PRO A 41 5.01 -6.36 13.12
N ILE A 42 4.40 -7.49 13.52
CA ILE A 42 3.12 -7.96 12.96
C ILE A 42 1.99 -6.97 13.29
N VAL A 43 1.93 -6.50 14.55
CA VAL A 43 0.91 -5.52 14.99
C VAL A 43 1.09 -4.19 14.28
N ALA A 44 2.34 -3.71 14.11
CA ALA A 44 2.66 -2.50 13.37
C ALA A 44 2.19 -2.58 11.91
N ASN A 45 2.45 -3.72 11.24
CA ASN A 45 2.04 -3.95 9.85
C ASN A 45 0.51 -4.05 9.72
N ALA A 46 -0.15 -4.83 10.56
CA ALA A 46 -1.60 -4.98 10.56
C ALA A 46 -2.31 -3.64 10.84
N THR A 47 -1.86 -2.90 11.85
CA THR A 47 -2.42 -1.58 12.19
C THR A 47 -2.19 -0.56 11.08
N SER A 48 -1.01 -0.58 10.45
CA SER A 48 -0.70 0.25 9.29
C SER A 48 -1.68 0.00 8.13
N SER A 49 -2.02 -1.26 7.86
CA SER A 49 -3.00 -1.63 6.82
C SER A 49 -4.39 -1.05 7.10
N VAL A 50 -4.84 -1.08 8.37
CA VAL A 50 -6.11 -0.45 8.79
C VAL A 50 -6.11 1.04 8.53
N THR A 51 -5.03 1.73 8.88
CA THR A 51 -4.94 3.20 8.75
C THR A 51 -4.89 3.68 7.29
N GLN A 52 -4.49 2.83 6.34
CA GLN A 52 -4.42 3.18 4.92
C GLN A 52 -5.77 3.10 4.19
N LEU A 53 -6.73 2.32 4.70
CA LEU A 53 -8.02 2.12 4.04
C LEU A 53 -8.77 3.41 3.70
N PRO A 54 -8.88 4.41 4.59
CA PRO A 54 -9.51 5.69 4.24
C PRO A 54 -8.85 6.39 3.05
N GLY A 55 -7.52 6.32 2.94
CA GLY A 55 -6.77 6.88 1.81
C GLY A 55 -7.10 6.19 0.48
N TYR A 56 -7.28 4.87 0.48
CA TYR A 56 -7.70 4.13 -0.73
C TYR A 56 -9.15 4.47 -1.09
N ILE A 57 -10.05 4.59 -0.12
CA ILE A 57 -11.45 4.97 -0.36
C ILE A 57 -11.53 6.37 -0.97
N THR A 58 -10.88 7.37 -0.38
CA THR A 58 -10.90 8.76 -0.89
C THR A 58 -10.29 8.85 -2.28
N SER A 59 -9.20 8.13 -2.54
CA SER A 59 -8.59 8.06 -3.88
C SER A 59 -9.51 7.39 -4.90
N THR A 60 -10.22 6.33 -4.51
CA THR A 60 -11.18 5.64 -5.38
C THR A 60 -12.38 6.53 -5.72
N LEU A 61 -12.88 7.28 -4.75
CA LEU A 61 -13.97 8.23 -4.97
C LEU A 61 -13.59 9.33 -5.95
N ALA A 62 -12.33 9.79 -5.96
CA ALA A 62 -11.84 10.76 -6.93
C ALA A 62 -11.85 10.24 -8.38
N TYR A 63 -11.78 8.91 -8.57
CA TYR A 63 -11.83 8.23 -9.87
C TYR A 63 -13.19 7.55 -10.15
N TRP A 64 -14.23 7.87 -9.39
CA TRP A 64 -15.53 7.20 -9.49
C TRP A 64 -16.14 7.25 -10.88
N THR A 65 -16.00 8.38 -11.58
CA THR A 65 -16.50 8.57 -12.96
C THR A 65 -15.88 7.58 -13.93
N ASP A 66 -14.60 7.25 -13.76
CA ASP A 66 -13.89 6.31 -14.62
C ASP A 66 -14.24 4.86 -14.24
N ILE A 67 -14.24 4.55 -12.94
CA ILE A 67 -14.49 3.22 -12.40
C ILE A 67 -15.86 2.68 -12.81
N ARG A 68 -16.90 3.50 -12.79
CA ARG A 68 -18.27 3.08 -13.14
C ARG A 68 -18.37 2.52 -14.57
N HIS A 69 -17.43 2.82 -15.46
CA HIS A 69 -17.43 2.33 -16.83
C HIS A 69 -16.77 0.95 -16.99
N PHE A 70 -15.89 0.55 -16.07
CA PHE A 70 -15.14 -0.71 -16.22
C PHE A 70 -15.21 -1.66 -15.00
N TRP A 71 -15.88 -1.30 -13.89
CA TRP A 71 -15.88 -2.10 -12.66
C TRP A 71 -16.33 -3.55 -12.84
N ARG A 72 -17.31 -3.78 -13.74
CA ARG A 72 -17.79 -5.15 -14.04
C ARG A 72 -16.70 -6.02 -14.65
N GLY A 73 -15.89 -5.47 -15.55
CA GLY A 73 -14.74 -6.17 -16.13
C GLY A 73 -13.62 -6.44 -15.13
N ALA A 74 -13.58 -5.67 -14.03
CA ALA A 74 -12.58 -5.82 -12.98
C ALA A 74 -13.00 -6.82 -11.87
N LEU A 75 -14.23 -7.36 -11.89
CA LEU A 75 -14.72 -8.29 -10.85
C LEU A 75 -13.84 -9.53 -10.68
N LEU A 76 -13.34 -10.09 -11.77
CA LEU A 76 -12.41 -11.23 -11.73
C LEU A 76 -11.11 -10.84 -11.02
N LEU A 77 -10.55 -9.67 -11.32
CA LEU A 77 -9.35 -9.17 -10.64
C LEU A 77 -9.61 -8.87 -9.17
N CYS A 78 -10.81 -8.38 -8.82
CA CYS A 78 -11.21 -8.22 -7.42
C CYS A 78 -11.26 -9.55 -6.67
N LEU A 79 -11.84 -10.59 -7.27
CA LEU A 79 -11.87 -11.93 -6.67
C LEU A 79 -10.47 -12.51 -6.49
N ILE A 80 -9.63 -12.43 -7.52
CA ILE A 80 -8.23 -12.86 -7.48
C ILE A 80 -7.47 -12.10 -6.39
N SER A 81 -7.69 -10.79 -6.30
CA SER A 81 -7.07 -9.94 -5.28
C SER A 81 -7.55 -10.29 -3.87
N ALA A 82 -8.84 -10.59 -3.69
CA ALA A 82 -9.39 -11.03 -2.41
C ALA A 82 -8.76 -12.36 -1.95
N LEU A 83 -8.66 -13.34 -2.85
CA LEU A 83 -8.05 -14.63 -2.55
C LEU A 83 -6.55 -14.51 -2.25
N GLY A 84 -5.82 -13.70 -3.03
CA GLY A 84 -4.42 -13.42 -2.77
C GLY A 84 -4.20 -12.69 -1.44
N ALA A 85 -5.01 -11.67 -1.14
CA ALA A 85 -4.93 -10.95 0.13
C ALA A 85 -5.25 -11.83 1.34
N LEU A 86 -6.25 -12.72 1.20
CA LEU A 86 -6.57 -13.72 2.21
C LEU A 86 -5.37 -14.63 2.48
N ALA A 87 -4.78 -15.19 1.43
CA ALA A 87 -3.58 -16.03 1.57
C ALA A 87 -2.42 -15.26 2.23
N GLY A 88 -2.11 -14.05 1.75
CA GLY A 88 -1.03 -13.23 2.29
C GLY A 88 -1.22 -12.85 3.76
N SER A 89 -2.42 -12.42 4.15
CA SER A 89 -2.72 -12.05 5.54
C SER A 89 -2.73 -13.25 6.49
N LEU A 90 -3.19 -14.41 6.05
CA LEU A 90 -3.11 -15.66 6.83
C LEU A 90 -1.65 -16.12 6.99
N ILE A 91 -0.82 -16.02 5.94
CA ILE A 91 0.62 -16.29 6.05
C ILE A 91 1.25 -15.37 7.10
N LEU A 92 0.92 -14.09 7.12
CA LEU A 92 1.43 -13.18 8.15
C LEU A 92 1.03 -13.60 9.55
N LEU A 93 -0.23 -13.96 9.78
CA LEU A 93 -0.71 -14.41 11.10
C LEU A 93 -0.11 -15.74 11.55
N ALA A 94 0.31 -16.59 10.61
CA ALA A 94 0.98 -17.86 10.90
C ALA A 94 2.45 -17.66 11.33
N LEU A 95 3.05 -16.47 11.08
CA LEU A 95 4.41 -16.17 11.48
C LEU A 95 4.50 -15.72 12.94
N SER A 96 5.62 -16.06 13.58
CA SER A 96 6.00 -15.43 14.84
C SER A 96 6.55 -14.01 14.63
N ASN A 97 6.45 -13.13 15.64
CA ASN A 97 7.04 -11.79 15.54
C ASN A 97 8.56 -11.82 15.24
N PRO A 98 9.38 -12.71 15.83
CA PRO A 98 10.80 -12.84 15.47
C PRO A 98 11.00 -13.22 14.00
N SER A 99 10.23 -14.19 13.49
CA SER A 99 10.34 -14.62 12.09
C SER A 99 9.97 -13.51 11.11
N PHE A 100 8.87 -12.81 11.38
CA PHE A 100 8.47 -11.66 10.56
C PHE A 100 9.50 -10.52 10.64
N ARG A 101 10.02 -10.23 11.86
CA ARG A 101 11.06 -9.22 12.07
C ARG A 101 12.31 -9.47 11.23
N ALA A 102 12.74 -10.72 11.11
CA ALA A 102 13.87 -11.09 10.25
C ALA A 102 13.60 -10.88 8.75
N LEU A 103 12.35 -10.98 8.32
CA LEU A 103 11.94 -10.73 6.94
C LEU A 103 11.79 -9.24 6.60
N VAL A 104 11.40 -8.41 7.58
CA VAL A 104 11.07 -6.99 7.38
C VAL A 104 12.16 -6.22 6.64
N PRO A 105 13.47 -6.27 6.97
CA PRO A 105 14.48 -5.50 6.27
C PRO A 105 14.57 -5.86 4.77
N TRP A 106 14.43 -7.13 4.42
CA TRP A 106 14.42 -7.60 3.04
C TRP A 106 13.19 -7.13 2.28
N LEU A 107 12.02 -7.19 2.93
CA LEU A 107 10.77 -6.68 2.36
C LEU A 107 10.84 -5.17 2.13
N LEU A 108 11.41 -4.42 3.08
CA LEU A 108 11.60 -2.98 2.97
C LEU A 108 12.57 -2.62 1.83
N ILE A 109 13.69 -3.34 1.70
CA ILE A 109 14.64 -3.13 0.58
C ILE A 109 13.96 -3.43 -0.75
N ALA A 110 13.31 -4.58 -0.88
CA ALA A 110 12.63 -4.97 -2.11
C ALA A 110 11.54 -3.95 -2.50
N ALA A 111 10.69 -3.56 -1.54
CA ALA A 111 9.65 -2.57 -1.76
C ALA A 111 10.22 -1.18 -2.08
N THR A 112 11.31 -0.77 -1.40
CA THR A 112 11.98 0.52 -1.64
C THR A 112 12.65 0.54 -3.01
N ALA A 113 13.32 -0.54 -3.40
CA ALA A 113 13.92 -0.68 -4.73
C ALA A 113 12.86 -0.60 -5.83
N LEU A 114 11.75 -1.32 -5.66
CA LEU A 114 10.63 -1.29 -6.59
C LEU A 114 10.01 0.12 -6.67
N PHE A 115 9.87 0.80 -5.52
CA PHE A 115 9.34 2.17 -5.46
C PHE A 115 10.29 3.17 -6.13
N ALA A 116 11.60 3.03 -5.93
CA ALA A 116 12.63 3.83 -6.60
C ALA A 116 12.61 3.60 -8.11
N ALA A 117 12.47 2.34 -8.54
CA ALA A 117 12.38 1.95 -9.95
C ALA A 117 11.06 2.36 -10.65
N GLY A 118 10.04 2.79 -9.88
CA GLY A 118 8.71 3.13 -10.39
C GLY A 118 8.66 4.02 -11.65
N PRO A 119 9.53 5.03 -11.86
CA PRO A 119 9.56 5.81 -13.11
C PRO A 119 9.90 4.99 -14.35
N TRP A 120 10.80 4.01 -14.20
CA TRP A 120 11.24 3.15 -15.29
C TRP A 120 10.28 1.98 -15.55
N LEU A 121 9.45 1.67 -14.55
CA LEU A 121 8.41 0.63 -14.64
C LEU A 121 7.08 1.17 -15.18
N LYS A 122 7.02 2.46 -15.58
CA LYS A 122 5.83 3.00 -16.23
C LYS A 122 5.59 2.24 -17.54
N PRO A 123 4.34 1.78 -17.77
CA PRO A 123 4.02 1.17 -19.05
C PRO A 123 4.35 2.16 -20.17
N ALA A 124 5.04 1.70 -21.20
CA ALA A 124 5.13 2.45 -22.43
C ALA A 124 3.70 2.65 -22.94
N ALA A 125 3.28 3.90 -23.09
CA ALA A 125 1.98 4.24 -23.66
C ALA A 125 2.03 3.87 -25.14
N GLY A 126 1.65 2.62 -25.45
CA GLY A 126 1.55 2.13 -26.82
C GLY A 126 0.21 1.44 -27.02
N PRO A 127 -0.50 1.70 -28.14
CA PRO A 127 -1.81 1.12 -28.42
C PRO A 127 -1.80 -0.39 -28.71
N GLU A 128 -0.63 -1.04 -28.76
CA GLU A 128 -0.51 -2.40 -29.29
C GLU A 128 -0.47 -3.56 -28.27
N HIS A 129 -0.43 -3.29 -26.96
CA HIS A 129 -0.56 -4.35 -25.98
C HIS A 129 -2.02 -4.48 -25.54
N GLN A 130 -2.83 -5.12 -26.36
CA GLN A 130 -4.14 -5.66 -25.94
C GLN A 130 -3.91 -6.88 -25.03
N ALA A 131 -3.36 -6.65 -23.84
CA ALA A 131 -3.44 -7.68 -22.81
C ALA A 131 -4.91 -7.79 -22.42
N SER A 132 -5.52 -8.91 -22.77
CA SER A 132 -6.93 -9.18 -22.48
C SER A 132 -7.12 -9.23 -20.96
N VAL A 133 -8.10 -8.49 -20.46
CA VAL A 133 -8.60 -8.66 -19.09
C VAL A 133 -8.93 -10.14 -18.91
N GLY A 134 -8.22 -10.83 -17.99
CA GLY A 134 -8.40 -12.26 -17.77
C GLY A 134 -7.35 -13.17 -18.40
N SER A 135 -6.24 -12.64 -18.96
CA SER A 135 -5.12 -13.50 -19.34
C SER A 135 -4.61 -14.27 -18.10
N LEU A 136 -4.28 -15.54 -18.26
CA LEU A 136 -3.76 -16.37 -17.16
C LEU A 136 -2.55 -15.72 -16.49
N THR A 137 -1.62 -15.19 -17.28
CA THR A 137 -0.44 -14.47 -16.80
C THR A 137 -0.83 -13.24 -15.97
N GLY A 138 -1.77 -12.41 -16.45
CA GLY A 138 -2.25 -11.24 -15.71
C GLY A 138 -2.91 -11.60 -14.39
N SER A 139 -3.68 -12.70 -14.39
CA SER A 139 -4.33 -13.24 -13.19
C SER A 139 -3.33 -13.73 -12.15
N LEU A 140 -2.30 -14.48 -12.58
CA LEU A 140 -1.23 -14.99 -11.71
C LEU A 140 -0.39 -13.85 -11.11
N VAL A 141 -0.03 -12.87 -11.93
CA VAL A 141 0.72 -11.70 -11.48
C VAL A 141 -0.10 -10.87 -10.48
N GLN A 142 -1.40 -10.68 -10.75
CA GLN A 142 -2.28 -9.98 -9.81
C GLN A 142 -2.45 -10.76 -8.50
N PHE A 143 -2.58 -12.09 -8.56
CA PHE A 143 -2.65 -12.94 -7.38
C PHE A 143 -1.39 -12.82 -6.51
N ALA A 144 -0.19 -12.92 -7.12
CA ALA A 144 1.07 -12.75 -6.42
C ALA A 144 1.22 -11.34 -5.79
N THR A 145 0.81 -10.30 -6.54
CA THR A 145 0.79 -8.91 -6.04
C THR A 145 -0.17 -8.76 -4.85
N ALA A 146 -1.32 -9.42 -4.89
CA ALA A 146 -2.30 -9.39 -3.82
C ALA A 146 -1.86 -10.19 -2.59
N ILE A 147 -1.14 -11.31 -2.74
CA ILE A 147 -0.48 -12.01 -1.63
C ILE A 147 0.48 -11.06 -0.93
N TYR A 148 1.36 -10.39 -1.69
CA TYR A 148 2.29 -9.41 -1.12
C TYR A 148 1.54 -8.27 -0.41
N GLY A 149 0.48 -7.76 -1.02
CA GLY A 149 -0.33 -6.68 -0.45
C GLY A 149 -1.04 -7.06 0.85
N GLY A 150 -1.56 -8.28 0.95
CA GLY A 150 -2.16 -8.82 2.18
C GLY A 150 -1.14 -9.19 3.25
N PHE A 151 0.09 -9.56 2.83
CA PHE A 151 1.17 -9.94 3.74
C PHE A 151 1.88 -8.71 4.34
N PHE A 152 2.29 -7.75 3.53
CA PHE A 152 3.11 -6.61 3.98
C PHE A 152 2.57 -5.24 3.53
N GLY A 153 2.11 -5.12 2.30
CA GLY A 153 1.44 -3.94 1.78
C GLY A 153 2.32 -2.71 1.48
N ALA A 154 3.53 -2.60 2.05
CA ALA A 154 4.40 -1.47 1.78
C ALA A 154 4.89 -1.50 0.32
N GLY A 155 4.69 -0.39 -0.42
CA GLY A 155 5.02 -0.33 -1.85
C GLY A 155 4.05 -1.07 -2.78
N MET A 156 3.01 -1.72 -2.25
CA MET A 156 2.00 -2.46 -3.03
C MET A 156 1.42 -1.63 -4.18
N GLY A 157 1.13 -0.35 -3.94
CA GLY A 157 0.54 0.52 -4.95
C GLY A 157 1.40 0.70 -6.19
N VAL A 158 2.73 0.79 -6.02
CA VAL A 158 3.67 0.89 -7.16
C VAL A 158 3.83 -0.45 -7.87
N MET A 159 3.96 -1.54 -7.10
CA MET A 159 4.01 -2.89 -7.65
C MET A 159 2.77 -3.18 -8.49
N MET A 160 1.59 -2.89 -7.95
CA MET A 160 0.33 -3.10 -8.65
C MET A 160 0.23 -2.24 -9.92
N LEU A 161 0.64 -0.97 -9.86
CA LEU A 161 0.60 -0.10 -11.04
C LEU A 161 1.56 -0.59 -12.14
N ALA A 162 2.74 -1.07 -11.77
CA ALA A 162 3.68 -1.65 -12.71
C ALA A 162 3.13 -2.94 -13.35
N THR A 163 2.61 -3.85 -12.53
CA THR A 163 2.05 -5.13 -13.00
C THR A 163 0.78 -4.95 -13.84
N LEU A 164 -0.12 -4.04 -13.44
CA LEU A 164 -1.31 -3.70 -14.23
C LEU A 164 -0.91 -3.08 -15.57
N GLY A 165 0.12 -2.23 -15.59
CA GLY A 165 0.61 -1.63 -16.82
C GLY A 165 1.16 -2.63 -17.82
N LEU A 166 1.64 -3.79 -17.37
CA LEU A 166 2.12 -4.88 -18.23
C LEU A 166 1.00 -5.85 -18.63
N THR A 167 -0.09 -5.92 -17.85
CA THR A 167 -1.11 -6.97 -17.98
C THR A 167 -2.49 -6.46 -18.36
N GLN A 168 -2.71 -5.15 -18.31
CA GLN A 168 -4.00 -4.53 -18.60
C GLN A 168 -3.85 -3.42 -19.63
N ALA A 169 -4.81 -3.33 -20.55
CA ALA A 169 -4.90 -2.20 -21.47
C ALA A 169 -5.50 -0.98 -20.77
N GLY A 170 -4.99 0.20 -21.10
CA GLY A 170 -5.53 1.48 -20.62
C GLY A 170 -4.45 2.53 -20.40
N ASP A 171 -4.89 3.76 -20.25
CA ASP A 171 -4.03 4.86 -19.89
C ASP A 171 -3.68 4.83 -18.39
N TYR A 172 -2.76 5.71 -17.99
CA TYR A 172 -2.31 5.82 -16.60
C TYR A 172 -3.46 6.06 -15.62
N HIS A 173 -4.45 6.88 -15.98
CA HIS A 173 -5.57 7.23 -15.09
C HIS A 173 -6.47 6.03 -14.85
N ARG A 174 -6.78 5.26 -15.90
CA ARG A 174 -7.55 4.01 -15.78
C ARG A 174 -6.82 2.97 -14.94
N LEU A 175 -5.52 2.77 -15.16
CA LEU A 175 -4.72 1.83 -14.37
C LEU A 175 -4.60 2.25 -12.91
N ASN A 176 -4.49 3.54 -12.65
CA ASN A 176 -4.46 4.06 -11.28
C ASN A 176 -5.83 3.96 -10.57
N ALA A 177 -6.92 4.16 -11.29
CA ALA A 177 -8.27 3.93 -10.80
C ALA A 177 -8.49 2.45 -10.43
N LEU A 178 -8.08 1.54 -11.33
CA LEU A 178 -8.14 0.09 -11.11
C LEU A 178 -7.29 -0.32 -9.91
N LYS A 179 -6.04 0.17 -9.83
CA LYS A 179 -5.15 -0.05 -8.66
C LYS A 179 -5.83 0.35 -7.35
N ASN A 180 -6.43 1.54 -7.28
CA ASN A 180 -7.07 2.02 -6.06
C ASN A 180 -8.26 1.13 -5.66
N MET A 181 -9.08 0.71 -6.61
CA MET A 181 -10.19 -0.22 -6.38
C MET A 181 -9.71 -1.58 -5.86
N LEU A 182 -8.69 -2.16 -6.48
CA LEU A 182 -8.10 -3.43 -6.04
C LEU A 182 -7.41 -3.29 -4.68
N SER A 183 -6.80 -2.14 -4.39
CA SER A 183 -6.20 -1.86 -3.08
C SER A 183 -7.24 -1.84 -1.95
N ILE A 184 -8.46 -1.33 -2.21
CA ILE A 184 -9.57 -1.43 -1.24
C ILE A 184 -9.90 -2.90 -0.97
N VAL A 185 -10.04 -3.72 -2.01
CA VAL A 185 -10.37 -5.15 -1.86
C VAL A 185 -9.31 -5.85 -1.02
N ILE A 186 -8.02 -5.67 -1.36
CA ILE A 186 -6.90 -6.26 -0.63
C ILE A 186 -6.90 -5.78 0.83
N ALA A 187 -7.05 -4.47 1.05
CA ALA A 187 -7.04 -3.90 2.40
C ALA A 187 -8.21 -4.41 3.26
N VAL A 188 -9.43 -4.44 2.71
CA VAL A 188 -10.62 -4.92 3.44
C VAL A 188 -10.44 -6.38 3.86
N VAL A 189 -10.01 -7.26 2.95
CA VAL A 189 -9.78 -8.67 3.27
C VAL A 189 -8.69 -8.84 4.32
N ALA A 190 -7.55 -8.16 4.15
CA ALA A 190 -6.45 -8.22 5.12
C ALA A 190 -6.88 -7.68 6.50
N ILE A 191 -7.63 -6.58 6.55
CA ILE A 191 -8.15 -5.99 7.80
C ILE A 191 -9.08 -6.98 8.51
N LEU A 192 -10.00 -7.64 7.80
CA LEU A 192 -10.88 -8.63 8.39
C LEU A 192 -10.09 -9.77 9.03
N VAL A 193 -9.05 -10.26 8.37
CA VAL A 193 -8.16 -11.30 8.90
C VAL A 193 -7.37 -10.78 10.11
N PHE A 194 -6.81 -9.57 10.07
CA PHE A 194 -6.03 -9.01 11.16
C PHE A 194 -6.88 -8.66 12.38
N VAL A 195 -8.10 -8.19 12.17
CA VAL A 195 -9.07 -7.94 13.26
C VAL A 195 -9.48 -9.25 13.92
N SER A 196 -9.81 -10.28 13.12
CA SER A 196 -10.13 -11.60 13.67
C SER A 196 -8.95 -12.25 14.41
N GLY A 197 -7.72 -11.97 13.97
CA GLY A 197 -6.48 -12.40 14.63
C GLY A 197 -6.11 -11.58 15.87
N GLY A 198 -6.83 -10.52 16.20
CA GLY A 198 -6.55 -9.68 17.38
C GLY A 198 -5.23 -8.90 17.31
N VAL A 199 -4.66 -8.71 16.12
CA VAL A 199 -3.33 -8.08 15.93
C VAL A 199 -3.40 -6.60 15.55
N VAL A 200 -4.52 -5.92 15.78
CA VAL A 200 -4.71 -4.50 15.48
C VAL A 200 -4.60 -3.67 16.76
N ALA A 201 -3.69 -2.71 16.78
CA ALA A 201 -3.53 -1.75 17.86
C ALA A 201 -4.49 -0.55 17.66
N TRP A 202 -5.74 -0.70 18.08
CA TRP A 202 -6.81 0.27 17.87
C TRP A 202 -6.51 1.68 18.39
N PRO A 203 -5.91 1.88 19.60
CA PRO A 203 -5.58 3.23 20.08
C PRO A 203 -4.68 3.99 19.11
N GLN A 204 -3.67 3.32 18.54
CA GLN A 204 -2.75 3.91 17.56
C GLN A 204 -3.44 4.13 16.21
N ALA A 205 -4.28 3.17 15.78
CA ALA A 205 -5.05 3.29 14.54
C ALA A 205 -5.98 4.51 14.57
N ILE A 206 -6.76 4.68 15.65
CA ILE A 206 -7.73 5.78 15.80
C ILE A 206 -7.06 7.14 15.72
N VAL A 207 -5.87 7.30 16.29
CA VAL A 207 -5.11 8.55 16.23
C VAL A 207 -4.53 8.80 14.84
N MET A 208 -4.08 7.75 14.16
CA MET A 208 -3.43 7.89 12.85
C MET A 208 -4.43 8.06 11.69
N ILE A 209 -5.61 7.45 11.76
CA ILE A 209 -6.65 7.50 10.70
C ILE A 209 -7.02 8.94 10.29
N PRO A 210 -7.33 9.87 11.21
CA PRO A 210 -7.62 11.26 10.83
C PRO A 210 -6.44 11.92 10.11
N GLY A 211 -5.21 11.66 10.55
CA GLY A 211 -4.00 12.12 9.88
C GLY A 211 -3.95 11.63 8.43
N VAL A 212 -4.12 10.32 8.20
CA VAL A 212 -4.10 9.73 6.85
C VAL A 212 -5.21 10.30 5.97
N ALA A 213 -6.42 10.47 6.50
CA ALA A 213 -7.54 11.03 5.75
C ALA A 213 -7.30 12.48 5.34
N LEU A 214 -6.84 13.32 6.27
CA LEU A 214 -6.50 14.73 6.01
C LEU A 214 -5.30 14.83 5.06
N GLY A 215 -4.27 14.01 5.25
CA GLY A 215 -3.10 13.95 4.39
C GLY A 215 -3.45 13.50 2.97
N GLY A 216 -4.33 12.53 2.82
CA GLY A 216 -4.84 12.08 1.53
C GLY A 216 -5.56 13.19 0.77
N TYR A 217 -6.40 13.96 1.44
CA TYR A 217 -7.06 15.13 0.86
C TYR A 217 -6.07 16.24 0.51
N ALA A 218 -5.21 16.63 1.44
CA ALA A 218 -4.19 17.64 1.23
C ALA A 218 -3.15 17.22 0.19
N GLY A 219 -2.87 15.92 0.08
CA GLY A 219 -1.90 15.36 -0.85
C GLY A 219 -2.23 15.63 -2.32
N VAL A 220 -3.51 15.69 -2.68
CA VAL A 220 -3.94 16.08 -4.03
C VAL A 220 -3.51 17.53 -4.34
N TRP A 221 -3.59 18.41 -3.37
CA TRP A 221 -3.15 19.80 -3.50
C TRP A 221 -1.62 19.93 -3.49
N ILE A 222 -0.94 19.14 -2.64
CA ILE A 222 0.52 19.05 -2.57
C ILE A 222 1.08 18.48 -3.87
N ALA A 223 0.45 17.45 -4.44
CA ALA A 223 0.86 16.83 -5.71
C ALA A 223 0.97 17.81 -6.88
N LYS A 224 0.18 18.88 -6.86
CA LYS A 224 0.21 19.93 -7.86
C LYS A 224 1.38 20.91 -7.69
N ARG A 225 2.05 20.93 -6.54
CA ARG A 225 3.07 21.91 -6.16
C ARG A 225 4.44 21.30 -5.87
N VAL A 226 4.48 20.04 -5.45
CA VAL A 226 5.72 19.35 -5.10
C VAL A 226 6.07 18.34 -6.20
N PRO A 227 7.27 18.42 -6.79
CA PRO A 227 7.69 17.44 -7.79
C PRO A 227 7.61 16.01 -7.24
N GLN A 228 7.03 15.11 -8.01
CA GLN A 228 6.87 13.69 -7.63
C GLN A 228 8.19 13.04 -7.23
N ALA A 229 9.31 13.48 -7.84
CA ALA A 229 10.66 13.01 -7.51
C ALA A 229 11.06 13.30 -6.05
N VAL A 230 10.67 14.47 -5.51
CA VAL A 230 10.96 14.87 -4.12
C VAL A 230 10.22 13.96 -3.14
N VAL A 231 8.91 13.76 -3.37
CA VAL A 231 8.09 12.87 -2.51
C VAL A 231 8.62 11.44 -2.58
N ARG A 232 9.02 10.98 -3.77
CA ARG A 232 9.63 9.67 -3.97
C ARG A 232 10.96 9.54 -3.23
N GLY A 233 11.86 10.52 -3.38
CA GLY A 233 13.14 10.54 -2.66
C GLY A 233 12.95 10.46 -1.15
N PHE A 234 11.98 11.20 -0.61
CA PHE A 234 11.64 11.15 0.82
C PHE A 234 11.15 9.76 1.27
N VAL A 235 10.24 9.14 0.53
CA VAL A 235 9.73 7.79 0.84
C VAL A 235 10.85 6.74 0.74
N VAL A 236 11.71 6.83 -0.29
CA VAL A 236 12.88 5.94 -0.45
C VAL A 236 13.84 6.08 0.73
N ALA A 237 14.16 7.31 1.13
CA ALA A 237 15.02 7.56 2.28
C ALA A 237 14.46 6.93 3.56
N ILE A 238 13.16 7.07 3.83
CA ILE A 238 12.51 6.44 4.98
C ILE A 238 12.55 4.91 4.87
N GLY A 239 12.27 4.34 3.70
CA GLY A 239 12.33 2.90 3.50
C GLY A 239 13.73 2.32 3.79
N LEU A 240 14.80 2.99 3.33
CA LEU A 240 16.18 2.60 3.60
C LEU A 240 16.56 2.77 5.08
N LEU A 241 16.15 3.87 5.72
CA LEU A 241 16.40 4.08 7.15
C LEU A 241 15.70 3.02 8.02
N LEU A 242 14.46 2.64 7.67
CA LEU A 242 13.75 1.56 8.36
C LEU A 242 14.43 0.20 8.13
N ALA A 243 14.86 -0.09 6.90
CA ALA A 243 15.60 -1.32 6.62
C ALA A 243 16.89 -1.40 7.44
N LEU A 244 17.66 -0.31 7.50
CA LEU A 244 18.86 -0.22 8.32
C LEU A 244 18.56 -0.40 9.82
N TYR A 245 17.49 0.25 10.31
CA TYR A 245 17.03 0.09 11.69
C TYR A 245 16.76 -1.37 12.04
N TYR A 246 16.04 -2.09 11.16
CA TYR A 246 15.73 -3.51 11.38
C TYR A 246 16.95 -4.42 11.26
N PHE A 247 17.95 -4.08 10.44
CA PHE A 247 19.22 -4.81 10.40
C PHE A 247 20.10 -4.60 11.65
N THR A 248 20.04 -3.41 12.23
CA THR A 248 20.91 -3.08 13.38
C THR A 248 20.28 -3.44 14.73
N LYS A 249 18.94 -3.47 14.81
CA LYS A 249 18.17 -3.73 16.03
C LYS A 249 17.33 -5.00 15.96
N GLY A 250 17.46 -5.77 14.86
CA GLY A 250 16.74 -7.00 14.54
C GLY A 250 17.32 -8.28 15.15
#